data_974c4ebab428a0fa0ac3e9adff0aa069
#
_entry.id   974c4ebab428a0fa0ac3e9adff0aa069
#
_cell.length_a   1.000
_cell.length_b   1.000
_cell.length_c   1.000
_cell.angle_alpha   90.00
_cell.angle_beta   90.00
_cell.angle_gamma   90.00
#
_symmetry.space_group_name_H-M   'P 1'
#
loop_
_entity.id
_entity.type
_entity.pdbx_description
1 polymer ?
#
loop_
_entity_poly.entity_id
_entity_poly.type
_entity_poly.pdbx_seq_one_letter_code
_entity_poly.pdbx_strand_id
1 'polypeptide(L)'
;MTEPEPQPAPPWPVAVVRARARNWVRRLVVVGAAVIVGSWALVGDAVEPGILRIVVSLLVLAAFGVVATSVSAITMRWRTSLRSDGEALVVRDPLGARVVPHREGLALGRWLDSRDRPVHWLLDEGRPAVPLSPDLDPVDLEAFAHRVGLPVVDHDGAPRAGGALGRDTPG
;
A
#
# COMPACT_ATOMS: atom_id res chain seq x y z
N MET A 1 -3.90 3.02 -51.27
CA MET A 1 -4.70 3.27 -50.08
C MET A 1 -3.74 3.11 -48.92
N THR A 2 -3.25 4.22 -48.35
CA THR A 2 -2.34 4.22 -47.20
C THR A 2 -3.21 4.05 -45.97
N GLU A 3 -3.00 2.98 -45.24
CA GLU A 3 -3.66 2.73 -43.95
C GLU A 3 -3.32 3.91 -43.00
N PRO A 4 -4.31 4.55 -42.37
CA PRO A 4 -4.04 5.66 -41.47
C PRO A 4 -3.17 5.15 -40.33
N GLU A 5 -2.05 5.83 -40.12
CA GLU A 5 -1.14 5.58 -39.00
C GLU A 5 -1.93 5.69 -37.69
N PRO A 6 -1.88 4.67 -36.80
CA PRO A 6 -2.65 4.69 -35.55
C PRO A 6 -2.24 5.93 -34.73
N GLN A 7 -3.20 6.83 -34.48
CA GLN A 7 -2.99 7.98 -33.65
C GLN A 7 -2.60 7.51 -32.24
N PRO A 8 -1.52 8.07 -31.65
CA PRO A 8 -1.16 7.73 -30.29
C PRO A 8 -2.31 8.05 -29.35
N ALA A 9 -2.65 7.08 -28.48
CA ALA A 9 -3.69 7.28 -27.46
C ALA A 9 -3.39 8.54 -26.64
N PRO A 10 -4.41 9.34 -26.30
CA PRO A 10 -4.19 10.55 -25.50
C PRO A 10 -3.52 10.19 -24.19
N PRO A 11 -2.54 11.00 -23.73
CA PRO A 11 -1.84 10.73 -22.48
C PRO A 11 -2.81 10.72 -21.30
N TRP A 12 -2.59 9.80 -20.35
CA TRP A 12 -3.37 9.77 -19.14
C TRP A 12 -3.17 11.04 -18.31
N PRO A 13 -4.20 11.52 -17.60
CA PRO A 13 -4.02 12.63 -16.68
C PRO A 13 -3.06 12.23 -15.55
N VAL A 14 -2.23 13.19 -15.13
CA VAL A 14 -1.33 12.98 -13.99
C VAL A 14 -2.16 12.85 -12.71
N ALA A 15 -2.04 11.74 -12.04
CA ALA A 15 -2.78 11.43 -10.83
C ALA A 15 -1.91 10.59 -9.88
N VAL A 16 -2.20 10.66 -8.57
CA VAL A 16 -1.49 9.88 -7.56
C VAL A 16 -2.43 9.44 -6.45
N VAL A 17 -2.30 8.18 -6.06
CA VAL A 17 -2.89 7.62 -4.84
C VAL A 17 -1.77 7.16 -3.94
N ARG A 18 -1.87 7.49 -2.64
CA ARG A 18 -0.90 7.08 -1.62
C ARG A 18 -1.59 6.34 -0.50
N ALA A 19 -0.89 5.39 0.08
CA ALA A 19 -1.40 4.69 1.26
C ALA A 19 -1.58 5.66 2.45
N ARG A 20 -2.72 5.53 3.14
CA ARG A 20 -3.03 6.38 4.29
C ARG A 20 -2.34 5.85 5.55
N ALA A 21 -1.50 6.69 6.16
CA ALA A 21 -0.80 6.37 7.39
C ALA A 21 -1.44 7.00 8.65
N ARG A 22 -2.60 7.68 8.53
CA ARG A 22 -3.20 8.50 9.60
C ARG A 22 -3.37 7.75 10.94
N ASN A 23 -3.85 6.51 10.90
CA ASN A 23 -4.06 5.72 12.12
C ASN A 23 -2.74 5.35 12.79
N TRP A 24 -1.71 5.08 12.00
CA TRP A 24 -0.37 4.77 12.51
C TRP A 24 0.31 6.01 13.09
N VAL A 25 0.15 7.16 12.46
CA VAL A 25 0.65 8.44 13.00
C VAL A 25 -0.03 8.76 14.34
N ARG A 26 -1.37 8.63 14.44
CA ARG A 26 -2.07 8.82 15.70
C ARG A 26 -1.59 7.85 16.78
N ARG A 27 -1.41 6.58 16.46
CA ARG A 27 -0.87 5.57 17.38
C ARG A 27 0.54 5.93 17.83
N LEU A 28 1.41 6.35 16.89
CA LEU A 28 2.78 6.78 17.20
C LEU A 28 2.79 7.96 18.19
N VAL A 29 1.94 8.97 17.98
CA VAL A 29 1.86 10.13 18.87
C VAL A 29 1.42 9.73 20.28
N VAL A 30 0.35 8.94 20.41
CA VAL A 30 -0.18 8.54 21.72
C VAL A 30 0.81 7.66 22.47
N VAL A 31 1.35 6.63 21.83
CA VAL A 31 2.28 5.70 22.49
C VAL A 31 3.63 6.37 22.73
N GLY A 32 4.10 7.23 21.81
CA GLY A 32 5.32 8.00 21.98
C GLY A 32 5.25 8.94 23.20
N ALA A 33 4.13 9.63 23.39
CA ALA A 33 3.90 10.44 24.57
C ALA A 33 3.92 9.60 25.85
N ALA A 34 3.29 8.43 25.86
CA ALA A 34 3.32 7.52 27.02
C ALA A 34 4.74 7.01 27.32
N VAL A 35 5.55 6.73 26.30
CA VAL A 35 6.97 6.36 26.47
C VAL A 35 7.76 7.49 27.12
N ILE A 36 7.59 8.72 26.64
CA ILE A 36 8.30 9.90 27.19
C ILE A 36 7.94 10.08 28.66
N VAL A 37 6.64 10.09 29.00
CA VAL A 37 6.17 10.27 30.37
C VAL A 37 6.64 9.14 31.27
N GLY A 38 6.51 7.88 30.85
CA GLY A 38 6.96 6.72 31.59
C GLY A 38 8.47 6.70 31.82
N SER A 39 9.25 7.04 30.80
CA SER A 39 10.71 7.14 30.93
C SER A 39 11.12 8.25 31.90
N TRP A 40 10.45 9.40 31.83
CA TRP A 40 10.71 10.52 32.76
C TRP A 40 10.37 10.16 34.19
N ALA A 41 9.26 9.46 34.44
CA ALA A 41 8.88 8.98 35.76
C ALA A 41 9.91 7.98 36.35
N LEU A 42 10.52 7.15 35.53
CA LEU A 42 11.55 6.19 35.95
C LEU A 42 12.89 6.87 36.27
N VAL A 43 13.29 7.88 35.47
CA VAL A 43 14.54 8.61 35.65
C VAL A 43 14.44 9.59 36.82
N GLY A 44 13.28 10.21 37.00
CA GLY A 44 13.04 11.18 38.08
C GLY A 44 12.72 10.54 39.45
N ASP A 45 12.94 9.22 39.60
CA ASP A 45 12.62 8.47 40.83
C ASP A 45 11.18 8.67 41.37
N ALA A 46 10.25 9.07 40.46
CA ALA A 46 8.84 9.22 40.81
C ALA A 46 8.15 7.86 41.10
N VAL A 47 8.81 6.75 40.76
CA VAL A 47 8.38 5.38 41.04
C VAL A 47 9.37 4.76 42.03
N GLU A 48 8.85 4.41 43.21
CA GLU A 48 9.66 3.78 44.26
C GLU A 48 10.29 2.45 43.79
N PRO A 49 11.50 2.12 44.26
CA PRO A 49 12.14 0.85 43.98
C PRO A 49 11.28 -0.32 44.47
N GLY A 50 11.03 -1.29 43.59
CA GLY A 50 10.22 -2.47 43.90
C GLY A 50 9.53 -3.05 42.65
N ILE A 51 8.55 -3.90 42.89
CA ILE A 51 7.81 -4.59 41.81
C ILE A 51 7.16 -3.58 40.84
N LEU A 52 6.64 -2.47 41.34
CA LEU A 52 6.01 -1.45 40.53
C LEU A 52 7.00 -0.84 39.51
N ARG A 53 8.25 -0.57 39.93
CA ARG A 53 9.28 -0.06 39.02
C ARG A 53 9.61 -1.06 37.89
N ILE A 54 9.65 -2.36 38.21
CA ILE A 54 9.85 -3.42 37.21
C ILE A 54 8.70 -3.43 36.23
N VAL A 55 7.46 -3.40 36.68
CA VAL A 55 6.27 -3.40 35.83
C VAL A 55 6.25 -2.18 34.90
N VAL A 56 6.52 -0.98 35.43
CA VAL A 56 6.59 0.26 34.65
C VAL A 56 7.71 0.17 33.61
N SER A 57 8.88 -0.37 33.97
CA SER A 57 10.00 -0.54 33.04
C SER A 57 9.63 -1.49 31.85
N LEU A 58 8.95 -2.60 32.15
CA LEU A 58 8.49 -3.54 31.13
C LEU A 58 7.44 -2.90 30.22
N LEU A 59 6.52 -2.10 30.76
CA LEU A 59 5.53 -1.37 29.96
C LEU A 59 6.18 -0.34 29.06
N VAL A 60 7.16 0.41 29.53
CA VAL A 60 7.93 1.36 28.72
C VAL A 60 8.68 0.64 27.61
N LEU A 61 9.33 -0.49 27.91
CA LEU A 61 10.03 -1.29 26.91
C LEU A 61 9.07 -1.83 25.83
N ALA A 62 7.92 -2.36 26.24
CA ALA A 62 6.89 -2.81 25.30
C ALA A 62 6.39 -1.65 24.42
N ALA A 63 6.19 -0.47 24.99
CA ALA A 63 5.77 0.71 24.27
C ALA A 63 6.83 1.20 23.25
N PHE A 64 8.12 1.06 23.54
CA PHE A 64 9.19 1.28 22.54
C PHE A 64 9.05 0.35 21.33
N GLY A 65 8.73 -0.93 21.54
CA GLY A 65 8.45 -1.87 20.47
C GLY A 65 7.29 -1.41 19.59
N VAL A 66 6.22 -0.88 20.19
CA VAL A 66 5.07 -0.33 19.45
C VAL A 66 5.46 0.95 18.68
N VAL A 67 6.30 1.81 19.22
CA VAL A 67 6.83 2.98 18.51
C VAL A 67 7.64 2.53 17.28
N ALA A 68 8.58 1.62 17.46
CA ALA A 68 9.41 1.11 16.36
C ALA A 68 8.59 0.49 15.22
N THR A 69 7.60 -0.35 15.57
CA THR A 69 6.69 -0.95 14.57
C THR A 69 5.82 0.10 13.88
N SER A 70 5.38 1.13 14.60
CA SER A 70 4.59 2.23 14.02
C SER A 70 5.39 3.07 13.04
N VAL A 71 6.65 3.40 13.37
CA VAL A 71 7.57 4.11 12.47
C VAL A 71 7.82 3.30 11.21
N SER A 72 8.11 1.99 11.35
CA SER A 72 8.30 1.10 10.23
C SER A 72 7.06 1.05 9.32
N ALA A 73 5.87 0.87 9.90
CA ALA A 73 4.62 0.86 9.16
C ALA A 73 4.33 2.17 8.41
N ILE A 74 4.62 3.33 9.02
CA ILE A 74 4.48 4.64 8.38
C ILE A 74 5.43 4.75 7.20
N THR A 75 6.70 4.37 7.39
CA THR A 75 7.73 4.42 6.33
C THR A 75 7.35 3.54 5.15
N MET A 76 6.87 2.33 5.41
CA MET A 76 6.40 1.41 4.37
C MET A 76 5.22 2.00 3.58
N ARG A 77 4.24 2.59 4.28
CA ARG A 77 3.09 3.22 3.63
C ARG A 77 3.45 4.45 2.82
N TRP A 78 4.39 5.26 3.26
CA TRP A 78 4.84 6.42 2.48
C TRP A 78 5.51 6.03 1.17
N ARG A 79 6.11 4.84 1.10
CA ARG A 79 6.70 4.29 -0.13
C ARG A 79 5.65 3.65 -1.04
N THR A 80 4.46 3.34 -0.52
CA THR A 80 3.40 2.69 -1.28
C THR A 80 2.54 3.74 -2.00
N SER A 81 2.51 3.67 -3.32
CA SER A 81 1.73 4.59 -4.15
C SER A 81 1.43 4.02 -5.53
N LEU A 82 0.31 4.46 -6.12
CA LEU A 82 0.01 4.29 -7.53
C LEU A 82 -0.02 5.69 -8.16
N ARG A 83 0.75 5.89 -9.21
CA ARG A 83 0.86 7.16 -9.91
C ARG A 83 0.69 6.96 -11.41
N SER A 84 -0.01 7.88 -12.04
CA SER A 84 0.02 8.09 -13.50
C SER A 84 0.89 9.30 -13.79
N ASP A 85 1.84 9.18 -14.70
CA ASP A 85 2.68 10.28 -15.18
C ASP A 85 2.29 10.75 -16.60
N GLY A 86 1.23 10.18 -17.15
CA GLY A 86 0.72 10.47 -18.48
C GLY A 86 1.06 9.38 -19.50
N GLU A 87 2.21 8.75 -19.42
CA GLU A 87 2.67 7.73 -20.36
C GLU A 87 2.62 6.32 -19.76
N ALA A 88 2.70 6.23 -18.42
CA ALA A 88 2.75 4.97 -17.71
C ALA A 88 2.09 5.07 -16.33
N LEU A 89 1.71 3.90 -15.80
CA LEU A 89 1.37 3.72 -14.40
C LEU A 89 2.60 3.25 -13.64
N VAL A 90 2.96 3.98 -12.59
CA VAL A 90 4.04 3.61 -11.69
C VAL A 90 3.44 3.09 -10.39
N VAL A 91 3.54 1.78 -10.18
CA VAL A 91 3.18 1.11 -8.93
C VAL A 91 4.41 1.06 -8.05
N ARG A 92 4.39 1.73 -6.91
CA ARG A 92 5.45 1.65 -5.90
C ARG A 92 4.94 0.86 -4.71
N ASP A 93 5.71 -0.11 -4.31
CA ASP A 93 5.56 -0.84 -3.06
C ASP A 93 6.86 -0.73 -2.23
N PRO A 94 6.90 -1.17 -0.97
CA PRO A 94 8.10 -1.11 -0.14
C PRO A 94 9.32 -1.83 -0.73
N LEU A 95 9.10 -2.80 -1.60
CA LEU A 95 10.14 -3.65 -2.18
C LEU A 95 10.67 -3.12 -3.51
N GLY A 96 9.95 -2.18 -4.16
CA GLY A 96 10.38 -1.63 -5.42
C GLY A 96 9.34 -0.77 -6.15
N ALA A 97 9.62 -0.53 -7.42
CA ALA A 97 8.71 0.16 -8.31
C ALA A 97 8.53 -0.66 -9.60
N ARG A 98 7.29 -0.74 -10.08
CA ARG A 98 6.94 -1.36 -11.36
C ARG A 98 6.33 -0.30 -12.25
N VAL A 99 6.80 -0.24 -13.48
CA VAL A 99 6.29 0.68 -14.50
C VAL A 99 5.47 -0.14 -15.48
N VAL A 100 4.21 0.24 -15.64
CA VAL A 100 3.28 -0.37 -16.59
C VAL A 100 2.98 0.69 -17.65
N PRO A 101 3.50 0.53 -18.88
CA PRO A 101 3.27 1.50 -19.95
C PRO A 101 1.78 1.58 -20.28
N HIS A 102 1.36 2.74 -20.79
CA HIS A 102 -0.01 2.93 -21.27
C HIS A 102 -0.31 1.97 -22.41
N ARG A 103 -1.35 1.15 -22.26
CA ARG A 103 -1.84 0.22 -23.28
C ARG A 103 -3.36 0.17 -23.26
N GLU A 104 -3.94 -0.08 -24.41
CA GLU A 104 -5.33 -0.51 -24.51
C GLU A 104 -5.48 -1.85 -23.80
N GLY A 105 -6.60 -2.05 -23.08
CA GLY A 105 -6.85 -3.28 -22.32
C GLY A 105 -6.37 -3.27 -20.87
N LEU A 106 -5.74 -2.19 -20.40
CA LEU A 106 -5.47 -2.02 -18.96
C LEU A 106 -6.76 -1.72 -18.22
N ALA A 107 -6.94 -2.37 -17.06
CA ALA A 107 -8.09 -2.20 -16.18
C ALA A 107 -7.67 -2.33 -14.71
N LEU A 108 -8.50 -1.81 -13.81
CA LEU A 108 -8.42 -2.08 -12.38
C LEU A 108 -9.36 -3.24 -12.03
N GLY A 109 -8.81 -4.40 -11.71
CA GLY A 109 -9.58 -5.54 -11.23
C GLY A 109 -9.80 -5.47 -9.73
N ARG A 110 -11.02 -5.77 -9.29
CA ARG A 110 -11.40 -5.85 -7.89
C ARG A 110 -11.87 -7.28 -7.57
N TRP A 111 -11.33 -7.87 -6.51
CA TRP A 111 -11.72 -9.17 -5.95
C TRP A 111 -12.00 -9.01 -4.46
N LEU A 112 -12.76 -9.95 -3.92
CA LEU A 112 -12.87 -10.12 -2.48
C LEU A 112 -11.93 -11.23 -2.01
N ASP A 113 -11.14 -10.96 -0.97
CA ASP A 113 -10.33 -12.00 -0.33
C ASP A 113 -11.22 -12.95 0.50
N SER A 114 -10.63 -13.99 1.09
CA SER A 114 -11.34 -14.95 1.96
C SER A 114 -11.94 -14.32 3.23
N ARG A 115 -11.74 -13.04 3.47
CA ARG A 115 -12.27 -12.25 4.59
C ARG A 115 -13.16 -11.10 4.11
N ASP A 116 -13.71 -11.22 2.91
CA ASP A 116 -14.55 -10.20 2.24
C ASP A 116 -13.90 -8.81 2.15
N ARG A 117 -12.55 -8.74 2.09
CA ARG A 117 -11.86 -7.47 1.90
C ARG A 117 -11.51 -7.27 0.43
N PRO A 118 -11.72 -6.06 -0.11
CA PRO A 118 -11.38 -5.77 -1.49
C PRO A 118 -9.86 -5.83 -1.72
N VAL A 119 -9.45 -6.61 -2.71
CA VAL A 119 -8.09 -6.72 -3.20
C VAL A 119 -8.08 -6.24 -4.65
N HIS A 120 -7.14 -5.38 -4.98
CA HIS A 120 -7.06 -4.78 -6.31
C HIS A 120 -5.81 -5.24 -7.06
N TRP A 121 -5.97 -5.38 -8.37
CA TRP A 121 -4.89 -5.70 -9.29
C TRP A 121 -4.99 -4.80 -10.51
N LEU A 122 -3.86 -4.46 -11.10
CA LEU A 122 -3.87 -4.02 -12.49
C LEU A 122 -3.99 -5.24 -13.38
N LEU A 123 -4.94 -5.17 -14.30
CA LEU A 123 -5.16 -6.16 -15.34
C LEU A 123 -4.53 -5.67 -16.64
N ASP A 124 -3.96 -6.58 -17.39
CA ASP A 124 -3.54 -6.40 -18.78
C ASP A 124 -4.28 -7.42 -19.63
N GLU A 125 -5.08 -6.95 -20.58
CA GLU A 125 -5.95 -7.80 -21.40
C GLU A 125 -6.85 -8.75 -20.57
N GLY A 126 -7.37 -8.27 -19.45
CA GLY A 126 -8.21 -9.04 -18.53
C GLY A 126 -7.46 -10.05 -17.65
N ARG A 127 -6.13 -10.11 -17.73
CA ARG A 127 -5.31 -11.00 -16.89
C ARG A 127 -4.65 -10.22 -15.75
N PRO A 128 -4.56 -10.80 -14.54
CA PRO A 128 -3.85 -10.18 -13.42
C PRO A 128 -2.36 -9.97 -13.74
N ALA A 129 -1.93 -8.71 -13.85
CA ALA A 129 -0.56 -8.35 -14.20
C ALA A 129 0.23 -7.87 -12.98
N VAL A 130 -0.31 -6.91 -12.21
CA VAL A 130 0.39 -6.33 -11.06
C VAL A 130 -0.53 -6.25 -9.85
N PRO A 131 -0.19 -6.92 -8.73
CA PRO A 131 -0.94 -6.77 -7.50
C PRO A 131 -0.77 -5.35 -6.94
N LEU A 132 -1.85 -4.75 -6.47
CA LEU A 132 -1.81 -3.48 -5.76
C LEU A 132 -1.76 -3.74 -4.26
N SER A 133 -1.01 -2.89 -3.56
CA SER A 133 -0.88 -3.03 -2.11
C SER A 133 -2.24 -2.90 -1.41
N PRO A 134 -2.56 -3.77 -0.44
CA PRO A 134 -3.77 -3.65 0.37
C PRO A 134 -3.78 -2.41 1.27
N ASP A 135 -2.65 -1.71 1.39
CA ASP A 135 -2.53 -0.45 2.14
C ASP A 135 -3.11 0.75 1.37
N LEU A 136 -3.35 0.62 0.07
CA LEU A 136 -4.04 1.65 -0.71
C LEU A 136 -5.54 1.59 -0.41
N ASP A 137 -6.14 2.76 -0.17
CA ASP A 137 -7.57 2.85 0.13
C ASP A 137 -8.38 2.47 -1.12
N PRO A 138 -9.33 1.52 -1.05
CA PRO A 138 -10.13 1.10 -2.19
C PRO A 138 -10.88 2.26 -2.86
N VAL A 139 -11.44 3.18 -2.07
CA VAL A 139 -12.18 4.34 -2.58
C VAL A 139 -11.25 5.28 -3.35
N ASP A 140 -10.04 5.51 -2.82
CA ASP A 140 -9.06 6.35 -3.51
C ASP A 140 -8.56 5.68 -4.79
N LEU A 141 -8.44 4.33 -4.83
CA LEU A 141 -8.07 3.57 -6.03
C LEU A 141 -9.14 3.66 -7.12
N GLU A 142 -10.41 3.48 -6.76
CA GLU A 142 -11.52 3.60 -7.71
C GLU A 142 -11.64 5.04 -8.24
N ALA A 143 -11.52 6.03 -7.38
CA ALA A 143 -11.50 7.44 -7.78
C ALA A 143 -10.30 7.76 -8.70
N PHE A 144 -9.14 7.13 -8.46
CA PHE A 144 -7.98 7.24 -9.33
C PHE A 144 -8.27 6.60 -10.69
N ALA A 145 -8.77 5.36 -10.72
CA ALA A 145 -9.10 4.64 -11.94
C ALA A 145 -10.08 5.47 -12.81
N HIS A 146 -11.13 5.98 -12.21
CA HIS A 146 -12.09 6.86 -12.89
C HIS A 146 -11.41 8.12 -13.46
N ARG A 147 -10.52 8.76 -12.70
CA ARG A 147 -9.82 9.97 -13.12
C ARG A 147 -8.89 9.73 -14.31
N VAL A 148 -8.18 8.61 -14.34
CA VAL A 148 -7.27 8.26 -15.44
C VAL A 148 -7.95 7.49 -16.56
N GLY A 149 -9.27 7.24 -16.46
CA GLY A 149 -10.03 6.53 -17.51
C GLY A 149 -9.78 5.02 -17.54
N LEU A 150 -9.29 4.42 -16.44
CA LEU A 150 -9.17 2.97 -16.33
C LEU A 150 -10.53 2.35 -15.97
N PRO A 151 -11.01 1.37 -16.75
CA PRO A 151 -12.21 0.63 -16.37
C PRO A 151 -11.98 -0.15 -15.08
N VAL A 152 -12.99 -0.17 -14.20
CA VAL A 152 -13.00 -1.00 -12.99
C VAL A 152 -13.80 -2.25 -13.30
N VAL A 153 -13.21 -3.42 -13.09
CA VAL A 153 -13.81 -4.73 -13.38
C VAL A 153 -13.91 -5.53 -12.10
N ASP A 154 -15.14 -5.92 -11.76
CA ASP A 154 -15.40 -6.80 -10.63
C ASP A 154 -15.24 -8.26 -11.06
N HIS A 155 -14.55 -9.03 -10.24
CA HIS A 155 -14.36 -10.45 -10.47
C HIS A 155 -14.89 -11.26 -9.28
N ASP A 156 -15.66 -12.29 -9.59
CA ASP A 156 -16.08 -13.28 -8.60
C ASP A 156 -14.94 -14.27 -8.32
N GLY A 157 -14.55 -14.35 -7.05
CA GLY A 157 -13.48 -15.25 -6.58
C GLY A 157 -12.08 -14.62 -6.64
N ALA A 158 -11.21 -15.04 -5.70
CA ALA A 158 -9.85 -14.54 -5.60
C ALA A 158 -9.01 -14.97 -6.81
N PRO A 159 -8.15 -14.07 -7.36
CA PRO A 159 -7.22 -14.46 -8.41
C PRO A 159 -6.32 -15.57 -7.86
N ARG A 160 -6.25 -16.69 -8.58
CA ARG A 160 -5.32 -17.75 -8.21
C ARG A 160 -3.90 -17.20 -8.40
N ALA A 161 -3.17 -17.03 -7.31
CA ALA A 161 -1.79 -16.58 -7.27
C ALA A 161 -0.82 -17.62 -7.89
N GLY A 162 -1.09 -18.14 -9.04
CA GLY A 162 -0.37 -19.24 -9.67
C GLY A 162 -0.20 -19.14 -11.18
N GLY A 163 -0.77 -18.13 -11.83
CA GLY A 163 -0.79 -18.08 -13.30
C GLY A 163 0.30 -17.28 -13.99
N ALA A 164 1.14 -16.53 -13.28
CA ALA A 164 2.03 -15.55 -13.91
C ALA A 164 3.55 -15.80 -13.76
N LEU A 165 3.97 -17.02 -13.38
CA LEU A 165 5.39 -17.41 -13.42
C LEU A 165 5.54 -18.78 -14.08
N GLY A 166 4.98 -18.95 -15.26
CA GLY A 166 5.47 -19.94 -16.22
C GLY A 166 6.86 -19.48 -16.67
N ARG A 167 7.90 -19.93 -15.98
CA ARG A 167 9.22 -20.02 -16.58
C ARG A 167 9.11 -21.04 -17.70
N ASP A 168 8.97 -20.56 -18.92
CA ASP A 168 9.35 -21.35 -20.09
C ASP A 168 10.86 -21.55 -19.97
N THR A 169 11.25 -22.69 -19.41
CA THR A 169 12.59 -23.27 -19.59
C THR A 169 12.56 -23.93 -20.98
N PRO A 170 13.28 -23.41 -21.97
CA PRO A 170 13.48 -24.15 -23.20
C PRO A 170 14.33 -25.39 -22.89
N GLY A 171 13.78 -26.58 -23.21
CA GLY A 171 14.50 -27.85 -23.25
C GLY A 171 15.47 -27.92 -24.42
#